data_1dd691aec18186db11286dd106836b81
#
_entry.id   1dd691aec18186db11286dd106836b81
#
_cell.length_a   1.000
_cell.length_b   1.000
_cell.length_c   1.000
_cell.angle_alpha   90.00
_cell.angle_beta   90.00
_cell.angle_gamma   90.00
#
_symmetry.space_group_name_H-M   'P 1'
#
loop_
_entity.id
_entity.type
_entity.pdbx_description
1 polymer ?
#
loop_
_entity_poly.entity_id
_entity_poly.type
_entity_poly.pdbx_seq_one_letter_code
_entity_poly.pdbx_strand_id
1 'polypeptide(L)'
;MDKQIIDAKRKYYHETFMAQKSDMKKTWATINETLNRKKNKTDYPPEFIVDEIPIKSPTDIANQFNTFFANIGTNLSQNIEQNNGRISYSDYLDNPAASLFNFSSITEDDIISIITKFKNKTSSGHDGMSNKLLKSIKHEISKPLTIIINQSIATGVFPDALKIAKVKPLHKKGDKSCFNNYRPISLLPTISKVFERVIYSQIYKYFDFNNLLCEQQYGFRSQHSTELATIKLIDYVIKNMDNNKNIKTPIAVFLDLSKAFDTLNFDILLHKLQYYGVSGASLSLINSYLTNRYQYVKYENSDSKRLEIKTGIPQGSILGPLFFSIYINDIIKTSTLFSYIMYADDTTLYFNLEYFPENHQNLHIMQ
;
A
#
# COMPACT_ATOMS: atom_id res chain seq x y z
N MET A 1 36.43 -33.30 -21.99
CA MET A 1 35.47 -33.46 -20.89
C MET A 1 34.70 -32.16 -20.60
N ASP A 2 35.37 -31.03 -20.49
CA ASP A 2 34.73 -29.74 -20.12
C ASP A 2 33.70 -29.21 -21.12
N LYS A 3 33.99 -29.35 -22.45
CA LYS A 3 33.04 -28.89 -23.49
C LYS A 3 31.73 -29.66 -23.46
N GLN A 4 31.78 -30.98 -23.27
CA GLN A 4 30.57 -31.81 -23.19
C GLN A 4 29.72 -31.47 -21.95
N ILE A 5 30.35 -31.15 -20.81
CA ILE A 5 29.66 -30.71 -19.59
C ILE A 5 29.03 -29.34 -19.78
N ILE A 6 29.71 -28.42 -20.47
CA ILE A 6 29.15 -27.09 -20.78
C ILE A 6 27.92 -27.22 -21.71
N ASP A 7 28.03 -28.05 -22.75
CA ASP A 7 26.91 -28.23 -23.69
C ASP A 7 25.71 -28.93 -23.04
N ALA A 8 25.97 -29.92 -22.18
CA ALA A 8 24.90 -30.57 -21.39
C ALA A 8 24.21 -29.60 -20.44
N LYS A 9 24.98 -28.73 -19.74
CA LYS A 9 24.40 -27.68 -18.89
C LYS A 9 23.58 -26.68 -19.67
N ARG A 10 24.09 -26.22 -20.83
CA ARG A 10 23.34 -25.30 -21.72
C ARG A 10 22.01 -25.89 -22.14
N LYS A 11 22.03 -27.15 -22.59
CA LYS A 11 20.81 -27.87 -23.01
C LYS A 11 19.81 -27.99 -21.86
N TYR A 12 20.28 -28.44 -20.67
CA TYR A 12 19.42 -28.57 -19.48
C TYR A 12 18.76 -27.28 -19.09
N TYR A 13 19.52 -26.18 -18.98
CA TYR A 13 18.96 -24.89 -18.60
C TYR A 13 18.04 -24.31 -19.69
N HIS A 14 18.37 -24.49 -20.97
CA HIS A 14 17.50 -24.08 -22.05
C HIS A 14 16.12 -24.77 -21.97
N GLU A 15 16.11 -26.11 -21.84
CA GLU A 15 14.88 -26.90 -21.70
C GLU A 15 14.09 -26.49 -20.43
N THR A 16 14.79 -26.28 -19.31
CA THR A 16 14.15 -25.86 -18.05
C THR A 16 13.51 -24.47 -18.17
N PHE A 17 14.18 -23.51 -18.79
CA PHE A 17 13.62 -22.16 -19.01
C PHE A 17 12.43 -22.18 -19.98
N MET A 18 12.49 -22.98 -21.03
CA MET A 18 11.37 -23.12 -21.97
C MET A 18 10.15 -23.75 -21.29
N ALA A 19 10.34 -24.77 -20.45
CA ALA A 19 9.25 -25.39 -19.70
C ALA A 19 8.63 -24.45 -18.64
N GLN A 20 9.37 -23.44 -18.18
CA GLN A 20 8.95 -22.52 -17.12
C GLN A 20 8.56 -21.14 -17.66
N LYS A 21 8.52 -20.93 -18.98
CA LYS A 21 8.28 -19.62 -19.64
C LYS A 21 7.02 -18.89 -19.12
N SER A 22 5.99 -19.63 -18.72
CA SER A 22 4.73 -19.09 -18.19
C SER A 22 4.73 -18.86 -16.68
N ASP A 23 5.76 -19.31 -15.95
CA ASP A 23 5.86 -19.21 -14.48
C ASP A 23 7.11 -18.43 -14.08
N MET A 24 6.98 -17.10 -14.04
CA MET A 24 8.08 -16.18 -13.66
C MET A 24 8.72 -16.54 -12.32
N LYS A 25 7.97 -17.09 -11.36
CA LYS A 25 8.52 -17.47 -10.06
C LYS A 25 9.47 -18.65 -10.16
N LYS A 26 9.13 -19.65 -10.96
CA LYS A 26 10.00 -20.81 -11.23
C LYS A 26 11.20 -20.37 -12.06
N THR A 27 11.00 -19.53 -13.09
CA THR A 27 12.08 -18.95 -13.89
C THR A 27 13.13 -18.25 -13.01
N TRP A 28 12.69 -17.36 -12.09
CA TRP A 28 13.60 -16.70 -11.16
C TRP A 28 14.25 -17.66 -10.14
N ALA A 29 13.56 -18.73 -9.73
CA ALA A 29 14.15 -19.75 -8.87
C ALA A 29 15.30 -20.47 -9.59
N THR A 30 15.11 -20.85 -10.86
CA THR A 30 16.16 -21.47 -11.71
C THR A 30 17.33 -20.50 -11.97
N ILE A 31 17.07 -19.20 -12.23
CA ILE A 31 18.13 -18.19 -12.35
C ILE A 31 18.96 -18.10 -11.08
N ASN A 32 18.31 -18.01 -9.91
CA ASN A 32 19.03 -17.92 -8.63
C ASN A 32 19.83 -19.19 -8.32
N GLU A 33 19.33 -20.36 -8.69
CA GLU A 33 20.05 -21.64 -8.57
C GLU A 33 21.27 -21.66 -9.48
N THR A 34 21.10 -21.27 -10.75
CA THR A 34 22.20 -21.20 -11.75
C THR A 34 23.31 -20.25 -11.31
N LEU A 35 22.93 -19.12 -10.68
CA LEU A 35 23.87 -18.12 -10.17
C LEU A 35 24.42 -18.45 -8.77
N ASN A 36 24.12 -19.66 -8.24
CA ASN A 36 24.45 -20.03 -6.85
C ASN A 36 24.02 -18.99 -5.80
N ARG A 37 22.99 -18.20 -6.12
CA ARG A 37 22.42 -17.26 -5.15
C ARG A 37 21.60 -18.06 -4.14
N LYS A 38 22.23 -18.41 -3.01
CA LYS A 38 21.51 -18.98 -1.86
C LYS A 38 20.33 -18.05 -1.55
N LYS A 39 19.13 -18.62 -1.32
CA LYS A 39 18.04 -17.86 -0.68
C LYS A 39 18.62 -17.35 0.65
N ASN A 40 18.97 -16.08 0.68
CA ASN A 40 19.34 -15.47 1.95
C ASN A 40 18.10 -15.61 2.85
N LYS A 41 18.21 -16.44 3.90
CA LYS A 41 17.46 -16.18 5.13
C LYS A 41 17.68 -14.68 5.38
N THR A 42 16.65 -13.97 5.80
CA THR A 42 16.76 -12.58 6.25
C THR A 42 17.96 -12.49 7.17
N ASP A 43 19.09 -12.05 6.61
CA ASP A 43 20.36 -12.02 7.31
C ASP A 43 20.37 -10.67 8.04
N TYR A 44 19.76 -10.68 9.22
CA TYR A 44 19.80 -9.53 10.10
C TYR A 44 21.22 -9.33 10.61
N PRO A 45 21.66 -8.10 10.87
CA PRO A 45 22.95 -7.83 11.47
C PRO A 45 22.99 -8.39 12.90
N PRO A 46 24.19 -8.69 13.44
CA PRO A 46 24.33 -9.22 14.80
C PRO A 46 23.92 -8.20 15.87
N GLU A 47 23.87 -6.93 15.52
CA GLU A 47 23.50 -5.83 16.42
C GLU A 47 22.82 -4.69 15.64
N PHE A 48 21.99 -3.94 16.34
CA PHE A 48 21.39 -2.69 15.86
C PHE A 48 21.87 -1.53 16.74
N ILE A 49 21.93 -0.34 16.16
CA ILE A 49 22.39 0.86 16.88
C ILE A 49 21.18 1.75 17.14
N VAL A 50 20.98 2.13 18.41
CA VAL A 50 19.99 3.10 18.87
C VAL A 50 20.72 4.13 19.72
N ASP A 51 20.67 5.40 19.34
CA ASP A 51 21.35 6.50 20.04
C ASP A 51 22.81 6.17 20.40
N GLU A 52 23.53 5.65 19.42
CA GLU A 52 24.94 5.20 19.53
C GLU A 52 25.16 3.96 20.42
N ILE A 53 24.11 3.36 20.99
CA ILE A 53 24.18 2.18 21.85
C ILE A 53 23.86 0.92 21.03
N PRO A 54 24.76 -0.09 21.01
CA PRO A 54 24.49 -1.35 20.31
C PRO A 54 23.51 -2.23 21.10
N ILE A 55 22.45 -2.70 20.43
CA ILE A 55 21.47 -3.63 20.96
C ILE A 55 21.65 -4.98 20.28
N LYS A 56 21.77 -6.05 21.09
CA LYS A 56 22.00 -7.44 20.62
C LYS A 56 20.88 -8.39 20.99
N SER A 57 20.11 -8.09 22.05
CA SER A 57 19.00 -8.94 22.50
C SER A 57 17.89 -8.97 21.45
N PRO A 58 17.49 -10.16 20.91
CA PRO A 58 16.43 -10.27 19.92
C PRO A 58 15.09 -9.67 20.40
N THR A 59 14.78 -9.76 21.69
CA THR A 59 13.56 -9.19 22.27
C THR A 59 13.62 -7.66 22.29
N ASP A 60 14.78 -7.08 22.64
CA ASP A 60 14.96 -5.63 22.68
C ASP A 60 14.95 -5.06 21.26
N ILE A 61 15.60 -5.74 20.30
CA ILE A 61 15.54 -5.37 18.88
C ILE A 61 14.09 -5.41 18.38
N ALA A 62 13.32 -6.46 18.72
CA ALA A 62 11.91 -6.54 18.35
C ALA A 62 11.08 -5.39 18.95
N ASN A 63 11.30 -5.03 20.21
CA ASN A 63 10.64 -3.93 20.88
C ASN A 63 11.00 -2.58 20.24
N GLN A 64 12.27 -2.36 19.93
CA GLN A 64 12.72 -1.12 19.26
C GLN A 64 12.13 -0.98 17.86
N PHE A 65 12.14 -2.06 17.04
CA PHE A 65 11.43 -2.06 15.77
C PHE A 65 9.96 -1.69 15.93
N ASN A 66 9.29 -2.27 16.94
CA ASN A 66 7.87 -2.00 17.15
C ASN A 66 7.61 -0.56 17.55
N THR A 67 8.39 -0.01 18.47
CA THR A 67 8.34 1.40 18.88
C THR A 67 8.61 2.32 17.69
N PHE A 68 9.64 2.02 16.91
CA PHE A 68 9.97 2.78 15.71
C PHE A 68 8.82 2.77 14.70
N PHE A 69 8.29 1.60 14.34
CA PHE A 69 7.20 1.48 13.36
C PHE A 69 5.87 2.08 13.83
N ALA A 70 5.53 1.93 15.12
CA ALA A 70 4.30 2.46 15.68
C ALA A 70 4.28 4.00 15.72
N ASN A 71 5.45 4.63 15.87
CA ASN A 71 5.55 6.08 16.05
C ASN A 71 5.94 6.84 14.75
N ILE A 72 6.24 6.15 13.65
CA ILE A 72 6.67 6.81 12.39
C ILE A 72 5.69 7.91 11.97
N GLY A 73 4.41 7.59 11.87
CA GLY A 73 3.40 8.54 11.40
C GLY A 73 3.22 9.72 12.36
N THR A 74 3.18 9.44 13.66
CA THR A 74 3.05 10.49 14.68
C THR A 74 4.25 11.43 14.69
N ASN A 75 5.47 10.88 14.61
CA ASN A 75 6.69 11.68 14.60
C ASN A 75 6.79 12.56 13.35
N LEU A 76 6.40 12.03 12.18
CA LEU A 76 6.39 12.81 10.95
C LEU A 76 5.32 13.90 10.96
N SER A 77 4.14 13.62 11.51
CA SER A 77 3.06 14.62 11.59
C SER A 77 3.39 15.79 12.52
N GLN A 78 4.19 15.56 13.57
CA GLN A 78 4.65 16.62 14.47
C GLN A 78 5.64 17.59 13.81
N ASN A 79 6.37 17.12 12.79
CA ASN A 79 7.34 17.93 12.06
C ASN A 79 6.71 18.70 10.88
N ILE A 80 5.43 18.46 10.58
CA ILE A 80 4.72 19.28 9.61
C ILE A 80 4.37 20.59 10.29
N GLU A 81 4.97 21.70 9.82
CA GLU A 81 4.59 23.03 10.25
C GLU A 81 3.08 23.19 10.11
N GLN A 82 2.41 23.46 11.22
CA GLN A 82 0.99 23.82 11.18
C GLN A 82 0.90 25.13 10.42
N ASN A 83 0.56 25.05 9.14
CA ASN A 83 0.26 26.23 8.35
C ASN A 83 -0.87 26.98 9.06
N ASN A 84 -0.51 28.09 9.73
CA ASN A 84 -1.42 28.92 10.49
C ASN A 84 -2.56 29.43 9.57
N GLY A 85 -3.56 28.58 9.31
CA GLY A 85 -4.91 28.96 8.97
C GLY A 85 -5.17 29.44 7.54
N ARG A 86 -4.30 29.21 6.54
CA ARG A 86 -4.55 29.76 5.20
C ARG A 86 -5.22 28.82 4.19
N ILE A 87 -4.96 27.53 4.24
CA ILE A 87 -5.54 26.58 3.28
C ILE A 87 -5.73 25.22 3.99
N SER A 88 -6.97 24.72 3.97
CA SER A 88 -7.32 23.40 4.48
C SER A 88 -7.50 22.41 3.31
N TYR A 89 -7.27 21.11 3.56
CA TYR A 89 -7.59 20.09 2.56
C TYR A 89 -9.08 20.14 2.15
N SER A 90 -9.97 20.62 3.02
CA SER A 90 -11.40 20.80 2.71
C SER A 90 -11.65 21.81 1.60
N ASP A 91 -10.74 22.77 1.38
CA ASP A 91 -10.85 23.80 0.34
C ASP A 91 -10.70 23.19 -1.08
N TYR A 92 -10.14 22.00 -1.16
CA TYR A 92 -9.96 21.24 -2.39
C TYR A 92 -11.07 20.19 -2.64
N LEU A 93 -12.06 20.11 -1.75
CA LEU A 93 -13.23 19.24 -1.89
C LEU A 93 -14.40 20.07 -2.48
N ASP A 94 -14.61 20.00 -3.82
CA ASP A 94 -15.55 20.91 -4.50
C ASP A 94 -17.02 20.54 -4.31
N ASN A 95 -17.43 19.37 -4.72
CA ASN A 95 -18.84 18.97 -4.66
C ASN A 95 -19.00 17.64 -3.93
N PRO A 96 -19.83 17.57 -2.88
CA PRO A 96 -20.11 16.30 -2.23
C PRO A 96 -20.77 15.32 -3.21
N ALA A 97 -20.56 14.02 -3.00
CA ALA A 97 -21.17 13.01 -3.84
C ALA A 97 -22.71 13.13 -3.84
N ALA A 98 -23.31 13.07 -5.02
CA ALA A 98 -24.75 13.15 -5.19
C ALA A 98 -25.50 11.91 -4.66
N SER A 99 -24.81 10.80 -4.43
CA SER A 99 -25.39 9.54 -3.96
C SER A 99 -24.77 9.12 -2.63
N LEU A 100 -25.59 8.53 -1.75
CA LEU A 100 -25.13 7.96 -0.49
C LEU A 100 -24.70 6.50 -0.69
N PHE A 101 -23.60 6.13 -0.05
CA PHE A 101 -23.09 4.77 -0.01
C PHE A 101 -23.42 4.09 1.31
N ASN A 102 -24.00 2.90 1.21
CA ASN A 102 -24.17 1.98 2.32
C ASN A 102 -23.70 0.58 1.90
N PHE A 103 -23.02 -0.13 2.81
CA PHE A 103 -22.67 -1.52 2.59
C PHE A 103 -23.94 -2.38 2.49
N SER A 104 -23.95 -3.25 1.50
CA SER A 104 -24.98 -4.28 1.33
C SER A 104 -24.55 -5.59 2.02
N SER A 105 -25.53 -6.37 2.46
CA SER A 105 -25.30 -7.72 2.95
C SER A 105 -24.71 -8.61 1.86
N ILE A 106 -23.96 -9.60 2.29
CA ILE A 106 -23.29 -10.57 1.44
C ILE A 106 -23.87 -11.99 1.65
N THR A 107 -23.65 -12.85 0.68
CA THR A 107 -24.07 -14.26 0.69
C THR A 107 -22.91 -15.19 1.03
N GLU A 108 -23.21 -16.46 1.31
CA GLU A 108 -22.19 -17.50 1.49
C GLU A 108 -21.36 -17.71 0.22
N ASP A 109 -21.99 -17.62 -0.95
CA ASP A 109 -21.33 -17.76 -2.25
C ASP A 109 -20.31 -16.63 -2.50
N ASP A 110 -20.58 -15.41 -2.04
CA ASP A 110 -19.62 -14.32 -2.09
C ASP A 110 -18.36 -14.64 -1.28
N ILE A 111 -18.53 -15.17 -0.06
CA ILE A 111 -17.42 -15.61 0.78
C ILE A 111 -16.60 -16.72 0.14
N ILE A 112 -17.27 -17.74 -0.38
CA ILE A 112 -16.61 -18.88 -1.09
C ILE A 112 -15.81 -18.35 -2.30
N SER A 113 -16.42 -17.44 -3.08
CA SER A 113 -15.76 -16.80 -4.22
C SER A 113 -14.51 -16.01 -3.81
N ILE A 114 -14.60 -15.20 -2.76
CA ILE A 114 -13.48 -14.43 -2.22
C ILE A 114 -12.34 -15.35 -1.78
N ILE A 115 -12.64 -16.37 -0.96
CA ILE A 115 -11.63 -17.30 -0.43
C ILE A 115 -10.98 -18.09 -1.59
N THR A 116 -11.75 -18.49 -2.58
CA THR A 116 -11.25 -19.25 -3.75
C THR A 116 -10.20 -18.45 -4.54
N LYS A 117 -10.36 -17.13 -4.66
CA LYS A 117 -9.42 -16.23 -5.36
C LYS A 117 -8.12 -15.97 -4.59
N PHE A 118 -8.03 -16.28 -3.31
CA PHE A 118 -6.79 -16.08 -2.57
C PHE A 118 -5.65 -16.96 -3.14
N LYS A 119 -4.45 -16.39 -3.20
CA LYS A 119 -3.25 -17.16 -3.59
C LYS A 119 -2.92 -18.20 -2.50
N ASN A 120 -2.44 -19.38 -2.90
CA ASN A 120 -2.01 -20.43 -1.96
C ASN A 120 -0.72 -20.01 -1.24
N LYS A 121 -0.86 -19.27 -0.14
CA LYS A 121 0.25 -18.84 0.72
C LYS A 121 0.17 -19.60 2.04
N THR A 122 1.34 -19.94 2.59
CA THR A 122 1.50 -20.58 3.92
C THR A 122 1.75 -19.57 5.03
N SER A 123 2.03 -18.31 4.69
CA SER A 123 2.19 -17.23 5.68
C SER A 123 0.87 -16.95 6.39
N SER A 124 0.95 -16.75 7.70
CA SER A 124 -0.20 -16.52 8.58
C SER A 124 -0.01 -15.25 9.43
N GLY A 125 -1.12 -14.66 9.86
CA GLY A 125 -1.16 -13.62 10.88
C GLY A 125 -0.78 -14.14 12.27
N HIS A 126 -1.24 -13.45 13.31
CA HIS A 126 -1.05 -13.88 14.70
C HIS A 126 -1.89 -15.12 15.05
N ASP A 127 -3.00 -15.34 14.33
CA ASP A 127 -3.94 -16.46 14.46
C ASP A 127 -3.40 -17.80 13.93
N GLY A 128 -2.24 -17.79 13.28
CA GLY A 128 -1.65 -18.99 12.66
C GLY A 128 -2.40 -19.50 11.42
N MET A 129 -3.55 -18.90 11.04
CA MET A 129 -4.34 -19.33 9.90
C MET A 129 -3.74 -18.88 8.57
N SER A 130 -3.43 -19.82 7.69
CA SER A 130 -2.92 -19.53 6.35
C SER A 130 -4.03 -19.50 5.29
N ASN A 131 -3.77 -18.83 4.16
CA ASN A 131 -4.69 -18.85 3.02
C ASN A 131 -4.95 -20.29 2.54
N LYS A 132 -3.93 -21.15 2.57
CA LYS A 132 -4.05 -22.55 2.15
C LYS A 132 -5.04 -23.32 3.05
N LEU A 133 -4.94 -23.14 4.37
CA LEU A 133 -5.86 -23.76 5.33
C LEU A 133 -7.28 -23.20 5.14
N LEU A 134 -7.43 -21.87 5.07
CA LEU A 134 -8.76 -21.27 4.88
C LEU A 134 -9.45 -21.77 3.61
N LYS A 135 -8.69 -21.97 2.52
CA LYS A 135 -9.24 -22.53 1.27
C LYS A 135 -9.72 -23.97 1.40
N SER A 136 -9.06 -24.79 2.21
CA SER A 136 -9.48 -26.21 2.41
C SER A 136 -10.77 -26.34 3.21
N ILE A 137 -11.12 -25.34 4.04
CA ILE A 137 -12.33 -25.34 4.88
C ILE A 137 -13.35 -24.27 4.47
N LYS A 138 -13.28 -23.80 3.21
CA LYS A 138 -14.08 -22.65 2.76
C LYS A 138 -15.59 -22.87 2.84
N HIS A 139 -16.06 -24.09 2.60
CA HIS A 139 -17.48 -24.43 2.64
C HIS A 139 -18.03 -24.52 4.07
N GLU A 140 -17.20 -25.01 4.99
CA GLU A 140 -17.55 -25.15 6.40
C GLU A 140 -17.58 -23.78 7.12
N ILE A 141 -16.68 -22.87 6.72
CA ILE A 141 -16.54 -21.56 7.38
C ILE A 141 -17.38 -20.45 6.71
N SER A 142 -17.90 -20.65 5.49
CA SER A 142 -18.63 -19.63 4.74
C SER A 142 -19.83 -19.09 5.50
N LYS A 143 -20.67 -19.97 6.03
CA LYS A 143 -21.89 -19.60 6.76
C LYS A 143 -21.59 -18.75 8.02
N PRO A 144 -20.76 -19.19 8.96
CA PRO A 144 -20.44 -18.36 10.14
C PRO A 144 -19.74 -17.03 9.75
N LEU A 145 -18.87 -17.01 8.74
CA LEU A 145 -18.26 -15.76 8.28
C LEU A 145 -19.28 -14.80 7.68
N THR A 146 -20.23 -15.30 6.90
CA THR A 146 -21.33 -14.48 6.35
C THR A 146 -22.15 -13.83 7.44
N ILE A 147 -22.51 -14.57 8.50
CA ILE A 147 -23.25 -14.04 9.65
C ILE A 147 -22.46 -12.92 10.33
N ILE A 148 -21.19 -13.17 10.67
CA ILE A 148 -20.36 -12.20 11.38
C ILE A 148 -20.13 -10.94 10.53
N ILE A 149 -19.84 -11.09 9.23
CA ILE A 149 -19.62 -9.95 8.33
C ILE A 149 -20.89 -9.12 8.16
N ASN A 150 -22.04 -9.76 7.96
CA ASN A 150 -23.31 -9.05 7.83
C ASN A 150 -23.70 -8.33 9.15
N GLN A 151 -23.42 -8.93 10.30
CA GLN A 151 -23.57 -8.28 11.58
C GLN A 151 -22.65 -7.07 11.71
N SER A 152 -21.40 -7.19 11.30
CA SER A 152 -20.44 -6.07 11.27
C SER A 152 -20.91 -4.93 10.35
N ILE A 153 -21.46 -5.25 9.19
CA ILE A 153 -22.04 -4.27 8.26
C ILE A 153 -23.23 -3.56 8.91
N ALA A 154 -24.12 -4.30 9.55
CA ALA A 154 -25.33 -3.74 10.18
C ALA A 154 -25.03 -2.87 11.41
N THR A 155 -24.05 -3.27 12.22
CA THR A 155 -23.68 -2.58 13.48
C THR A 155 -22.62 -1.51 13.30
N GLY A 156 -21.88 -1.49 12.19
CA GLY A 156 -20.74 -0.61 11.99
C GLY A 156 -19.52 -0.97 12.85
N VAL A 157 -19.40 -2.22 13.31
CA VAL A 157 -18.32 -2.66 14.21
C VAL A 157 -17.45 -3.71 13.52
N PHE A 158 -16.14 -3.43 13.41
CA PHE A 158 -15.14 -4.39 12.94
C PHE A 158 -14.58 -5.20 14.12
N PRO A 159 -14.50 -6.55 14.05
CA PRO A 159 -14.09 -7.38 15.17
C PRO A 159 -12.67 -7.10 15.65
N ASP A 160 -12.48 -6.82 16.93
CA ASP A 160 -11.17 -6.46 17.53
C ASP A 160 -10.13 -7.58 17.40
N ALA A 161 -10.54 -8.84 17.47
CA ALA A 161 -9.65 -9.99 17.29
C ALA A 161 -8.95 -9.99 15.91
N LEU A 162 -9.51 -9.30 14.92
CA LEU A 162 -8.96 -9.19 13.57
C LEU A 162 -8.05 -7.97 13.36
N LYS A 163 -7.90 -7.11 14.37
CA LYS A 163 -7.14 -5.85 14.31
C LYS A 163 -5.67 -5.99 14.70
N ILE A 164 -5.21 -7.18 15.07
CA ILE A 164 -3.84 -7.42 15.51
C ILE A 164 -2.96 -7.78 14.31
N ALA A 165 -1.91 -7.00 14.07
CA ALA A 165 -0.93 -7.23 13.01
C ALA A 165 0.36 -7.84 13.56
N LYS A 166 0.82 -8.94 12.95
CA LYS A 166 2.17 -9.44 13.14
C LYS A 166 3.08 -8.79 12.10
N VAL A 167 4.04 -7.98 12.54
CA VAL A 167 4.94 -7.23 11.67
C VAL A 167 6.27 -7.95 11.51
N LYS A 168 6.76 -8.02 10.26
CA LYS A 168 8.11 -8.46 9.95
C LYS A 168 8.91 -7.31 9.37
N PRO A 169 10.05 -6.94 9.98
CA PRO A 169 10.96 -5.97 9.40
C PRO A 169 11.55 -6.50 8.09
N LEU A 170 11.40 -5.76 7.00
CA LEU A 170 12.00 -6.08 5.70
C LEU A 170 13.01 -5.02 5.32
N HIS A 171 14.29 -5.39 5.23
CA HIS A 171 15.36 -4.49 4.80
C HIS A 171 15.12 -4.00 3.36
N LYS A 172 15.15 -2.67 3.14
CA LYS A 172 14.94 -2.02 1.83
C LYS A 172 16.28 -1.77 1.12
N LYS A 173 17.15 -0.98 1.76
CA LYS A 173 18.46 -0.55 1.23
C LYS A 173 19.27 0.10 2.37
N GLY A 174 20.55 0.33 2.13
CA GLY A 174 21.44 1.00 3.08
C GLY A 174 21.96 0.08 4.19
N ASP A 175 22.45 0.67 5.27
CA ASP A 175 22.99 -0.05 6.40
C ASP A 175 21.93 -0.89 7.10
N LYS A 176 22.21 -2.18 7.30
CA LYS A 176 21.32 -3.13 7.96
C LYS A 176 21.19 -2.89 9.46
N SER A 177 22.09 -2.17 10.10
CA SER A 177 22.02 -1.84 11.53
C SER A 177 21.02 -0.71 11.82
N CYS A 178 20.52 -0.03 10.80
CA CYS A 178 19.68 1.16 10.90
C CYS A 178 18.19 0.83 10.74
N PHE A 179 17.36 1.10 11.74
CA PHE A 179 15.91 0.82 11.73
C PHE A 179 15.19 1.53 10.58
N ASN A 180 15.60 2.74 10.20
CA ASN A 180 15.04 3.51 9.09
C ASN A 180 15.09 2.78 7.73
N ASN A 181 16.04 1.86 7.57
CA ASN A 181 16.25 1.10 6.34
C ASN A 181 15.33 -0.13 6.22
N TYR A 182 14.37 -0.27 7.13
CA TYR A 182 13.40 -1.37 7.14
C TYR A 182 11.97 -0.86 6.90
N ARG A 183 11.19 -1.73 6.23
CA ARG A 183 9.74 -1.56 6.04
C ARG A 183 8.98 -2.50 6.96
N PRO A 184 7.87 -2.05 7.60
CA PRO A 184 6.99 -2.90 8.41
C PRO A 184 6.04 -3.71 7.52
N ILE A 185 6.37 -4.96 7.20
CA ILE A 185 5.43 -5.81 6.47
C ILE A 185 4.45 -6.44 7.44
N SER A 186 3.20 -6.02 7.38
CA SER A 186 2.12 -6.48 8.25
C SER A 186 1.50 -7.78 7.74
N LEU A 187 1.54 -8.80 8.57
CA LEU A 187 0.85 -10.07 8.37
C LEU A 187 -0.45 -10.04 9.18
N LEU A 188 -1.54 -9.67 8.51
CA LEU A 188 -2.88 -9.64 9.10
C LEU A 188 -3.50 -11.05 9.12
N PRO A 189 -4.44 -11.33 10.05
CA PRO A 189 -5.25 -12.54 10.04
C PRO A 189 -5.88 -12.79 8.67
N THR A 190 -5.92 -14.04 8.25
CA THR A 190 -6.48 -14.36 6.93
C THR A 190 -7.97 -14.06 6.88
N ILE A 191 -8.69 -14.22 7.98
CA ILE A 191 -10.11 -13.83 8.11
C ILE A 191 -10.26 -12.31 7.96
N SER A 192 -9.38 -11.50 8.55
CA SER A 192 -9.38 -10.05 8.34
C SER A 192 -9.34 -9.69 6.85
N LYS A 193 -8.55 -10.41 6.06
CA LYS A 193 -8.47 -10.20 4.60
C LYS A 193 -9.75 -10.55 3.86
N VAL A 194 -10.56 -11.49 4.37
CA VAL A 194 -11.90 -11.75 3.81
C VAL A 194 -12.80 -10.55 4.03
N PHE A 195 -12.87 -10.02 5.26
CA PHE A 195 -13.60 -8.80 5.58
C PHE A 195 -13.14 -7.62 4.73
N GLU A 196 -11.81 -7.40 4.66
CA GLU A 196 -11.24 -6.33 3.85
C GLU A 196 -11.62 -6.46 2.37
N ARG A 197 -11.72 -7.68 1.84
CA ARG A 197 -12.12 -7.90 0.45
C ARG A 197 -13.58 -7.58 0.21
N VAL A 198 -14.47 -7.87 1.17
CA VAL A 198 -15.88 -7.48 1.10
C VAL A 198 -16.02 -5.96 1.09
N ILE A 199 -15.37 -5.28 2.04
CA ILE A 199 -15.36 -3.81 2.14
C ILE A 199 -14.78 -3.19 0.86
N TYR A 200 -13.60 -3.68 0.42
CA TYR A 200 -12.93 -3.21 -0.79
C TYR A 200 -13.82 -3.30 -2.02
N SER A 201 -14.44 -4.46 -2.27
CA SER A 201 -15.21 -4.69 -3.49
C SER A 201 -16.41 -3.75 -3.60
N GLN A 202 -17.08 -3.44 -2.49
CA GLN A 202 -18.23 -2.57 -2.47
C GLN A 202 -17.85 -1.08 -2.58
N ILE A 203 -16.82 -0.63 -1.81
CA ILE A 203 -16.34 0.76 -1.91
C ILE A 203 -15.75 1.01 -3.30
N TYR A 204 -14.89 0.13 -3.81
CA TYR A 204 -14.27 0.30 -5.12
C TYR A 204 -15.32 0.40 -6.22
N LYS A 205 -16.33 -0.50 -6.21
CA LYS A 205 -17.44 -0.45 -7.18
C LYS A 205 -18.21 0.87 -7.11
N TYR A 206 -18.45 1.38 -5.90
CA TYR A 206 -19.13 2.67 -5.72
C TYR A 206 -18.30 3.83 -6.27
N PHE A 207 -17.03 3.90 -5.95
CA PHE A 207 -16.11 4.94 -6.42
C PHE A 207 -15.93 4.90 -7.93
N ASP A 208 -15.79 3.71 -8.51
CA ASP A 208 -15.62 3.49 -9.94
C ASP A 208 -16.90 3.87 -10.71
N PHE A 209 -18.06 3.39 -10.27
CA PHE A 209 -19.36 3.69 -10.89
C PHE A 209 -19.70 5.19 -10.91
N ASN A 210 -19.36 5.91 -9.84
CA ASN A 210 -19.63 7.35 -9.72
C ASN A 210 -18.46 8.23 -10.21
N ASN A 211 -17.40 7.65 -10.80
CA ASN A 211 -16.20 8.36 -11.30
C ASN A 211 -15.57 9.26 -10.23
N LEU A 212 -15.49 8.78 -8.97
CA LEU A 212 -14.99 9.57 -7.83
C LEU A 212 -13.47 9.55 -7.71
N LEU A 213 -12.77 8.56 -8.31
CA LEU A 213 -11.31 8.51 -8.32
C LEU A 213 -10.76 9.34 -9.48
N CYS A 214 -9.79 10.18 -9.21
CA CYS A 214 -9.15 11.02 -10.22
C CYS A 214 -8.47 10.17 -11.31
N GLU A 215 -8.55 10.62 -12.55
CA GLU A 215 -7.99 9.91 -13.70
C GLU A 215 -6.45 9.85 -13.68
N GLN A 216 -5.82 10.74 -12.93
CA GLN A 216 -4.37 10.86 -12.82
C GLN A 216 -3.73 9.78 -11.93
N GLN A 217 -4.53 9.02 -11.16
CA GLN A 217 -4.03 7.91 -10.35
C GLN A 217 -4.01 6.61 -11.16
N TYR A 218 -2.81 6.13 -11.48
CA TYR A 218 -2.57 4.88 -12.21
C TYR A 218 -2.28 3.68 -11.29
N GLY A 219 -1.91 3.92 -10.04
CA GLY A 219 -1.65 2.87 -9.07
C GLY A 219 -2.93 2.28 -8.48
N PHE A 220 -2.93 0.95 -8.25
CA PHE A 220 -4.02 0.22 -7.59
C PHE A 220 -5.40 0.29 -8.26
N ARG A 221 -5.48 0.74 -9.50
CA ARG A 221 -6.70 0.82 -10.29
C ARG A 221 -6.76 -0.28 -11.35
N SER A 222 -7.98 -0.78 -11.60
CA SER A 222 -8.24 -1.69 -12.72
C SER A 222 -8.00 -0.98 -14.04
N GLN A 223 -7.48 -1.68 -15.03
CA GLN A 223 -7.16 -1.16 -16.39
C GLN A 223 -6.12 -0.03 -16.42
N HIS A 224 -5.43 0.23 -15.32
CA HIS A 224 -4.33 1.18 -15.23
C HIS A 224 -3.00 0.44 -14.97
N SER A 225 -1.89 0.97 -15.48
CA SER A 225 -0.58 0.35 -15.33
C SER A 225 0.54 1.40 -15.32
N THR A 226 1.75 0.98 -14.94
CA THR A 226 2.95 1.82 -15.01
C THR A 226 3.28 2.21 -16.45
N GLU A 227 3.03 1.31 -17.41
CA GLU A 227 3.24 1.58 -18.83
C GLU A 227 2.35 2.72 -19.32
N LEU A 228 1.05 2.72 -18.94
CA LEU A 228 0.13 3.79 -19.31
C LEU A 228 0.53 5.14 -18.70
N ALA A 229 0.97 5.14 -17.43
CA ALA A 229 1.49 6.34 -16.77
C ALA A 229 2.72 6.89 -17.52
N THR A 230 3.66 6.01 -17.91
CA THR A 230 4.85 6.38 -18.66
C THR A 230 4.52 6.89 -20.05
N ILE A 231 3.61 6.23 -20.79
CA ILE A 231 3.15 6.67 -22.11
C ILE A 231 2.53 8.06 -22.03
N LYS A 232 1.71 8.34 -21.00
CA LYS A 232 1.11 9.65 -20.79
C LYS A 232 2.15 10.76 -20.64
N LEU A 233 3.20 10.50 -19.86
CA LEU A 233 4.30 11.47 -19.68
C LEU A 233 5.09 11.69 -20.99
N ILE A 234 5.43 10.61 -21.69
CA ILE A 234 6.17 10.69 -22.97
C ILE A 234 5.35 11.44 -24.01
N ASP A 235 4.06 11.13 -24.14
CA ASP A 235 3.14 11.81 -25.07
C ASP A 235 3.08 13.32 -24.81
N TYR A 236 3.02 13.71 -23.52
CA TYR A 236 3.10 15.11 -23.12
C TYR A 236 4.41 15.78 -23.57
N VAL A 237 5.55 15.12 -23.33
CA VAL A 237 6.87 15.67 -23.72
C VAL A 237 6.95 15.82 -25.23
N ILE A 238 6.61 14.78 -26.00
CA ILE A 238 6.67 14.82 -27.47
C ILE A 238 5.77 15.93 -28.02
N LYS A 239 4.52 16.03 -27.57
CA LYS A 239 3.58 17.06 -28.04
C LYS A 239 4.06 18.49 -27.78
N ASN A 240 4.82 18.70 -26.71
CA ASN A 240 5.33 20.03 -26.38
C ASN A 240 6.66 20.34 -27.06
N MET A 241 7.46 19.34 -27.45
CA MET A 241 8.69 19.53 -28.19
C MET A 241 8.46 19.68 -29.70
N ASP A 242 7.39 19.09 -30.25
CA ASP A 242 7.13 19.00 -31.70
C ASP A 242 6.38 20.23 -32.26
N ASN A 243 6.09 21.24 -31.45
CA ASN A 243 5.42 22.47 -31.90
C ASN A 243 6.39 23.38 -32.68
N ASN A 244 6.41 23.27 -34.01
CA ASN A 244 7.28 24.02 -34.95
C ASN A 244 7.22 25.56 -34.85
N LYS A 245 6.34 26.14 -34.04
CA LYS A 245 6.18 27.61 -33.92
C LYS A 245 6.53 28.17 -32.53
N ASN A 246 6.47 27.38 -31.49
CA ASN A 246 6.88 27.75 -30.14
C ASN A 246 7.38 26.50 -29.43
N ILE A 247 8.68 26.26 -29.43
CA ILE A 247 9.29 25.16 -28.66
C ILE A 247 9.03 25.46 -27.19
N LYS A 248 8.16 24.64 -26.56
CA LYS A 248 7.91 24.70 -25.13
C LYS A 248 8.92 23.83 -24.41
N THR A 249 9.33 24.25 -23.24
CA THR A 249 10.25 23.50 -22.38
C THR A 249 9.45 22.68 -21.37
N PRO A 250 9.17 21.37 -21.63
CA PRO A 250 8.47 20.53 -20.69
C PRO A 250 9.38 20.19 -19.50
N ILE A 251 8.85 20.35 -18.31
CA ILE A 251 9.52 20.00 -17.05
C ILE A 251 8.70 18.92 -16.35
N ALA A 252 9.37 17.95 -15.75
CA ALA A 252 8.77 16.96 -14.87
C ALA A 252 9.50 16.95 -13.53
N VAL A 253 8.73 17.01 -12.44
CA VAL A 253 9.21 16.93 -11.05
C VAL A 253 8.67 15.65 -10.44
N PHE A 254 9.56 14.79 -9.95
CA PHE A 254 9.22 13.53 -9.31
C PHE A 254 9.25 13.71 -7.80
N LEU A 255 8.11 13.46 -7.16
CA LEU A 255 7.92 13.56 -5.71
C LEU A 255 7.82 12.17 -5.12
N ASP A 256 8.64 11.88 -4.10
CA ASP A 256 8.59 10.65 -3.29
C ASP A 256 8.02 11.00 -1.91
N LEU A 257 6.81 10.53 -1.62
CA LEU A 257 6.16 10.75 -0.33
C LEU A 257 6.75 9.82 0.73
N SER A 258 7.47 10.40 1.68
CA SER A 258 8.10 9.63 2.75
C SER A 258 7.07 8.91 3.61
N LYS A 259 7.17 7.55 3.66
CA LYS A 259 6.31 6.71 4.52
C LYS A 259 4.80 6.95 4.33
N ALA A 260 4.35 7.20 3.11
CA ALA A 260 3.01 7.62 2.73
C ALA A 260 1.88 6.80 3.39
N PHE A 261 2.03 5.47 3.44
CA PHE A 261 1.05 4.59 4.09
C PHE A 261 1.06 4.68 5.62
N ASP A 262 2.19 5.03 6.22
CA ASP A 262 2.36 5.08 7.68
C ASP A 262 1.90 6.43 8.27
N THR A 263 1.77 7.48 7.43
CA THR A 263 1.41 8.84 7.83
C THR A 263 -0.06 9.20 7.62
N LEU A 264 -0.85 8.28 7.07
CA LEU A 264 -2.26 8.55 6.77
C LEU A 264 -3.03 8.88 8.05
N ASN A 265 -3.66 10.07 8.08
CA ASN A 265 -4.49 10.53 9.19
C ASN A 265 -5.93 9.98 9.05
N PHE A 266 -6.44 9.34 10.10
CA PHE A 266 -7.75 8.69 10.06
C PHE A 266 -8.90 9.69 9.98
N ASP A 267 -8.82 10.82 10.69
CA ASP A 267 -9.88 11.82 10.70
C ASP A 267 -10.04 12.45 9.31
N ILE A 268 -8.93 12.78 8.65
CA ILE A 268 -8.94 13.29 7.28
C ILE A 268 -9.51 12.25 6.31
N LEU A 269 -9.11 10.98 6.42
CA LEU A 269 -9.65 9.92 5.57
C LEU A 269 -11.14 9.74 5.77
N LEU A 270 -11.62 9.69 7.02
CA LEU A 270 -13.04 9.53 7.35
C LEU A 270 -13.85 10.70 6.85
N HIS A 271 -13.36 11.93 7.00
CA HIS A 271 -14.01 13.12 6.47
C HIS A 271 -14.12 13.08 4.92
N LYS A 272 -13.02 12.69 4.23
CA LYS A 272 -13.06 12.50 2.77
C LYS A 272 -14.03 11.40 2.35
N LEU A 273 -14.09 10.28 3.05
CA LEU A 273 -15.05 9.21 2.80
C LEU A 273 -16.50 9.70 2.98
N GLN A 274 -16.76 10.48 4.03
CA GLN A 274 -18.07 11.10 4.27
C GLN A 274 -18.43 12.08 3.15
N TYR A 275 -17.50 12.90 2.74
CA TYR A 275 -17.64 13.80 1.60
C TYR A 275 -18.01 13.05 0.31
N TYR A 276 -17.39 11.90 0.07
CA TYR A 276 -17.71 11.00 -1.06
C TYR A 276 -18.97 10.15 -0.83
N GLY A 277 -19.80 10.46 0.16
CA GLY A 277 -21.11 9.84 0.36
C GLY A 277 -21.14 8.62 1.28
N VAL A 278 -20.02 8.19 1.87
CA VAL A 278 -20.01 7.10 2.84
C VAL A 278 -20.54 7.60 4.17
N SER A 279 -21.61 7.01 4.69
CA SER A 279 -22.28 7.53 5.89
C SER A 279 -22.80 6.43 6.81
N GLY A 280 -23.33 6.83 8.00
CA GLY A 280 -24.01 5.93 8.94
C GLY A 280 -23.17 4.74 9.37
N ALA A 281 -23.76 3.55 9.43
CA ALA A 281 -23.10 2.32 9.83
C ALA A 281 -21.88 1.97 8.94
N SER A 282 -21.92 2.37 7.66
CA SER A 282 -20.81 2.13 6.74
C SER A 282 -19.56 2.94 7.11
N LEU A 283 -19.72 4.21 7.45
CA LEU A 283 -18.61 5.04 7.92
C LEU A 283 -18.11 4.56 9.30
N SER A 284 -19.04 4.19 10.18
CA SER A 284 -18.69 3.61 11.49
C SER A 284 -17.87 2.32 11.37
N LEU A 285 -18.21 1.45 10.41
CA LEU A 285 -17.45 0.22 10.16
C LEU A 285 -16.02 0.51 9.72
N ILE A 286 -15.83 1.50 8.84
CA ILE A 286 -14.49 1.91 8.39
C ILE A 286 -13.71 2.55 9.55
N ASN A 287 -14.35 3.41 10.32
CA ASN A 287 -13.71 3.97 11.54
C ASN A 287 -13.31 2.87 12.52
N SER A 288 -14.21 1.93 12.79
CA SER A 288 -13.92 0.78 13.64
C SER A 288 -12.78 -0.10 13.09
N TYR A 289 -12.67 -0.24 11.77
CA TYR A 289 -11.55 -0.93 11.12
C TYR A 289 -10.21 -0.21 11.33
N LEU A 290 -10.19 1.13 11.29
CA LEU A 290 -8.98 1.94 11.38
C LEU A 290 -8.48 2.10 12.82
N THR A 291 -9.38 2.19 13.79
CA THR A 291 -9.08 2.52 15.20
C THR A 291 -8.86 1.26 16.06
N ASN A 292 -8.23 1.46 17.23
CA ASN A 292 -7.94 0.40 18.21
C ASN A 292 -7.19 -0.79 17.60
N ARG A 293 -6.24 -0.49 16.70
CA ARG A 293 -5.41 -1.51 16.09
C ARG A 293 -4.11 -1.67 16.85
N TYR A 294 -3.67 -2.91 16.94
CA TYR A 294 -2.43 -3.27 17.63
C TYR A 294 -1.49 -3.99 16.68
N GLN A 295 -0.20 -3.80 16.90
CA GLN A 295 0.83 -4.59 16.24
C GLN A 295 1.87 -5.10 17.21
N TYR A 296 2.55 -6.14 16.81
CA TYR A 296 3.80 -6.59 17.42
C TYR A 296 4.77 -7.00 16.33
N VAL A 297 6.07 -6.84 16.60
CA VAL A 297 7.13 -7.20 15.67
C VAL A 297 7.64 -8.59 16.01
N LYS A 298 7.71 -9.45 15.00
CA LYS A 298 8.43 -10.72 15.09
C LYS A 298 9.81 -10.58 14.48
N TYR A 299 10.82 -10.63 15.34
CA TYR A 299 12.23 -10.62 14.98
C TYR A 299 12.85 -11.95 15.38
N GLU A 300 13.35 -12.72 14.41
CA GLU A 300 13.82 -14.10 14.61
C GLU A 300 12.77 -14.97 15.33
N ASN A 301 13.09 -15.45 16.53
CA ASN A 301 12.18 -16.25 17.38
C ASN A 301 11.53 -15.44 18.50
N SER A 302 11.77 -14.13 18.60
CA SER A 302 11.25 -13.25 19.63
C SER A 302 10.11 -12.38 19.09
N ASP A 303 9.10 -12.18 19.93
CA ASP A 303 7.99 -11.28 19.67
C ASP A 303 8.12 -10.05 20.60
N SER A 304 7.86 -8.87 20.08
CA SER A 304 7.79 -7.64 20.87
C SER A 304 6.51 -7.57 21.71
N LYS A 305 6.45 -6.61 22.62
CA LYS A 305 5.18 -6.17 23.23
C LYS A 305 4.24 -5.65 22.15
N ARG A 306 2.92 -5.70 22.41
CA ARG A 306 1.92 -5.09 21.53
C ARG A 306 1.89 -3.59 21.74
N LEU A 307 1.86 -2.82 20.64
CA LEU A 307 1.66 -1.37 20.67
C LEU A 307 0.46 -1.01 19.82
N GLU A 308 -0.26 0.01 20.23
CA GLU A 308 -1.36 0.60 19.46
C GLU A 308 -0.84 1.42 18.28
N ILE A 309 -1.56 1.36 17.17
CA ILE A 309 -1.29 2.15 15.95
C ILE A 309 -2.33 3.24 15.85
N LYS A 310 -1.89 4.50 15.88
CA LYS A 310 -2.76 5.68 15.87
C LYS A 310 -2.87 6.36 14.50
N THR A 311 -1.96 6.06 13.60
CA THR A 311 -1.89 6.63 12.24
C THR A 311 -1.44 5.57 11.26
N GLY A 312 -1.74 5.78 10.00
CA GLY A 312 -1.30 4.88 8.93
C GLY A 312 -2.14 3.61 8.79
N ILE A 313 -1.95 2.95 7.67
CA ILE A 313 -2.64 1.70 7.34
C ILE A 313 -1.63 0.57 7.21
N PRO A 314 -1.91 -0.64 7.74
CA PRO A 314 -0.97 -1.74 7.73
C PRO A 314 -0.46 -2.07 6.31
N GLN A 315 0.85 -2.01 6.10
CA GLN A 315 1.49 -2.37 4.83
C GLN A 315 1.33 -3.88 4.58
N GLY A 316 0.34 -4.25 3.78
CA GLY A 316 -0.07 -5.63 3.51
C GLY A 316 -1.57 -5.88 3.69
N SER A 317 -2.35 -4.86 4.08
CA SER A 317 -3.81 -4.88 4.03
C SER A 317 -4.33 -4.79 2.59
N ILE A 318 -5.55 -5.23 2.38
CA ILE A 318 -6.25 -5.13 1.08
C ILE A 318 -6.84 -3.72 0.91
N LEU A 319 -7.29 -3.11 2.01
CA LEU A 319 -7.89 -1.78 1.99
C LEU A 319 -6.88 -0.64 1.90
N GLY A 320 -5.63 -0.86 2.36
CA GLY A 320 -4.61 0.18 2.38
C GLY A 320 -4.43 0.94 1.06
N PRO A 321 -4.22 0.24 -0.06
CA PRO A 321 -4.07 0.88 -1.36
C PRO A 321 -5.28 1.73 -1.77
N LEU A 322 -6.51 1.26 -1.53
CA LEU A 322 -7.73 1.99 -1.85
C LEU A 322 -7.89 3.24 -0.98
N PHE A 323 -7.70 3.09 0.32
CA PHE A 323 -7.82 4.22 1.25
C PHE A 323 -6.73 5.27 1.01
N PHE A 324 -5.53 4.86 0.64
CA PHE A 324 -4.49 5.80 0.24
C PHE A 324 -4.88 6.55 -1.04
N SER A 325 -5.40 5.86 -2.07
CA SER A 325 -5.87 6.52 -3.30
C SER A 325 -7.00 7.52 -3.03
N ILE A 326 -7.93 7.19 -2.12
CA ILE A 326 -8.99 8.12 -1.69
C ILE A 326 -8.41 9.31 -0.92
N TYR A 327 -7.41 9.06 -0.06
CA TYR A 327 -6.78 10.07 0.78
C TYR A 327 -6.08 11.16 -0.03
N ILE A 328 -5.39 10.80 -1.12
CA ILE A 328 -4.66 11.76 -1.97
C ILE A 328 -5.45 12.22 -3.20
N ASN A 329 -6.71 11.81 -3.33
CA ASN A 329 -7.51 11.99 -4.56
C ASN A 329 -7.67 13.45 -5.00
N ASP A 330 -7.68 14.38 -4.07
CA ASP A 330 -7.85 15.82 -4.26
C ASP A 330 -6.53 16.56 -4.54
N ILE A 331 -5.37 15.92 -4.47
CA ILE A 331 -4.07 16.54 -4.72
C ILE A 331 -4.00 17.23 -6.10
N ILE A 332 -4.72 16.70 -7.08
CA ILE A 332 -4.77 17.26 -8.44
C ILE A 332 -5.42 18.65 -8.50
N LYS A 333 -6.15 19.04 -7.45
CA LYS A 333 -6.84 20.34 -7.34
C LYS A 333 -5.99 21.41 -6.66
N THR A 334 -4.82 21.04 -6.15
CA THR A 334 -3.93 21.99 -5.45
C THR A 334 -3.35 23.05 -6.38
N SER A 335 -3.29 22.79 -7.68
CA SER A 335 -2.85 23.76 -8.68
C SER A 335 -3.42 23.44 -10.06
N THR A 336 -3.80 24.49 -10.79
CA THR A 336 -4.18 24.42 -12.21
C THR A 336 -2.99 24.58 -13.17
N LEU A 337 -1.82 24.92 -12.64
CA LEU A 337 -0.59 25.11 -13.43
C LEU A 337 0.12 23.78 -13.74
N PHE A 338 -0.11 22.77 -12.90
CA PHE A 338 0.52 21.47 -13.02
C PHE A 338 -0.45 20.43 -13.57
N SER A 339 0.08 19.52 -14.36
CA SER A 339 -0.56 18.23 -14.64
C SER A 339 0.05 17.17 -13.76
N TYR A 340 -0.74 16.15 -13.41
CA TYR A 340 -0.35 15.13 -12.44
C TYR A 340 -0.35 13.76 -13.09
N ILE A 341 0.62 12.94 -12.71
CA ILE A 341 0.62 11.48 -12.90
C ILE A 341 0.99 10.87 -11.56
N MET A 342 0.13 10.02 -11.03
CA MET A 342 0.35 9.32 -9.77
C MET A 342 0.38 7.82 -9.99
N TYR A 343 1.34 7.15 -9.36
CA TYR A 343 1.36 5.70 -9.28
C TYR A 343 1.56 5.28 -7.81
N ALA A 344 0.47 5.02 -7.12
CA ALA A 344 0.43 4.89 -5.66
C ALA A 344 0.91 6.18 -4.98
N ASP A 345 2.02 6.11 -4.24
CA ASP A 345 2.69 7.22 -3.56
C ASP A 345 3.66 8.00 -4.46
N ASP A 346 4.12 7.41 -5.56
CA ASP A 346 4.96 8.11 -6.55
C ASP A 346 4.11 9.14 -7.30
N THR A 347 4.42 10.41 -7.16
CA THR A 347 3.72 11.52 -7.80
C THR A 347 4.65 12.29 -8.74
N THR A 348 4.23 12.48 -9.97
CA THR A 348 4.95 13.29 -10.96
C THR A 348 4.11 14.51 -11.30
N LEU A 349 4.69 15.69 -11.09
CA LEU A 349 4.16 16.95 -11.59
C LEU A 349 4.81 17.25 -12.93
N TYR A 350 4.05 17.68 -13.94
CA TYR A 350 4.63 18.07 -15.20
C TYR A 350 3.91 19.31 -15.77
N PHE A 351 4.71 20.20 -16.37
CA PHE A 351 4.26 21.50 -16.85
C PHE A 351 5.22 22.07 -17.91
N ASN A 352 4.85 23.17 -18.53
CA ASN A 352 5.74 23.94 -19.40
C ASN A 352 6.25 25.17 -18.68
N LEU A 353 7.53 25.48 -18.83
CA LEU A 353 8.18 26.61 -18.16
C LEU A 353 7.53 27.96 -18.52
N GLU A 354 7.00 28.08 -19.73
CA GLU A 354 6.37 29.31 -20.25
C GLU A 354 5.07 29.70 -19.52
N TYR A 355 4.48 28.79 -18.73
CA TYR A 355 3.33 29.11 -17.89
C TYR A 355 3.70 29.91 -16.62
N PHE A 356 4.99 30.04 -16.32
CA PHE A 356 5.46 30.83 -15.17
C PHE A 356 5.95 32.19 -15.68
N PRO A 357 5.26 33.32 -15.34
CA PRO A 357 5.73 34.65 -15.71
C PRO A 357 7.09 34.92 -15.05
N GLU A 358 7.97 35.65 -15.77
CA GLU A 358 9.37 35.90 -15.41
C GLU A 358 9.59 36.46 -13.98
N ASN A 359 8.57 37.04 -13.35
CA ASN A 359 8.61 37.58 -12.00
C ASN A 359 8.55 36.51 -10.87
N HIS A 360 8.38 35.21 -11.18
CA HIS A 360 8.37 34.12 -10.22
C HIS A 360 9.63 33.23 -10.28
N GLN A 361 10.79 33.83 -10.59
CA GLN A 361 12.09 33.12 -10.54
C GLN A 361 12.49 32.65 -9.12
N ASN A 362 11.71 32.94 -8.11
CA ASN A 362 11.88 32.38 -6.78
C ASN A 362 11.04 31.12 -6.62
N LEU A 363 11.63 29.98 -6.92
CA LEU A 363 11.14 28.61 -6.66
C LEU A 363 10.95 28.32 -5.14
N HIS A 364 10.53 29.29 -4.35
CA HIS A 364 10.18 29.13 -2.94
C HIS A 364 8.78 28.54 -2.69
N ILE A 365 8.10 28.02 -3.72
CA ILE A 365 6.73 27.46 -3.60
C ILE A 365 6.74 25.94 -3.31
N MET A 366 7.90 25.32 -3.13
CA MET A 366 8.01 23.88 -2.84
C MET A 366 8.70 23.57 -1.50
N GLN A 367 8.42 24.31 -0.45
CA GLN A 367 8.72 23.91 0.92
C GLN A 367 7.45 23.51 1.66
#